data_ffcfd5e3aa4f59be2d0c849a8bb01718
#
_entry.id   ffcfd5e3aa4f59be2d0c849a8bb01718
#
_cell.length_a   1.000
_cell.length_b   1.000
_cell.length_c   1.000
_cell.angle_alpha   90.00
_cell.angle_beta   90.00
_cell.angle_gamma   90.00
#
_symmetry.space_group_name_H-M   'P 1'
#
loop_
_entity.id
_entity.type
_entity.pdbx_description
1 polymer ?
#
loop_
_entity_poly.entity_id
_entity_poly.type
_entity_poly.pdbx_seq_one_letter_code
_entity_poly.pdbx_strand_id
1 'polypeptide(L)'
;MMKTLFITLNFLWVGILSAQDLIGAKWRINNILGADINKEDFYILTPEWSYGNHLQLSTDGNFESWYSAPCGNDCFTRSYGTYKKISEEYISFHIQKVERWGWCRDEWEVEKNETNTYYVYKKSESEIYLLKTTGNHSKDLQKATYAKVLADNIRIIPNNNYNSFGNITLPSKLTWQQRADNYTSQYLKLTNYELCVTGSNDFFISVHLVKDLDKNAYYYIVERPLKEGYGLFHYTEDQVKEFRDYYEKHYGKRK
;
A
#
# COMPACT_ATOMS: atom_id res chain seq x y z
N MET A 1 4.51 -58.60 24.11
CA MET A 1 4.29 -57.19 24.52
C MET A 1 4.52 -56.29 23.32
N MET A 2 3.45 -55.93 22.61
CA MET A 2 3.50 -54.96 21.48
C MET A 2 3.35 -53.57 22.04
N LYS A 3 4.35 -52.69 21.83
CA LYS A 3 4.25 -51.28 22.14
C LYS A 3 3.62 -50.57 20.94
N THR A 4 2.38 -50.14 21.10
CA THR A 4 1.66 -49.33 20.13
C THR A 4 2.20 -47.89 20.19
N LEU A 5 2.86 -47.45 19.13
CA LEU A 5 3.38 -46.11 18.96
C LEU A 5 2.23 -45.20 18.49
N PHE A 6 1.69 -44.37 19.39
CA PHE A 6 0.74 -43.30 19.03
C PHE A 6 1.50 -42.13 18.39
N ILE A 7 1.43 -42.04 17.08
CA ILE A 7 1.87 -40.82 16.35
C ILE A 7 0.73 -39.83 16.44
N THR A 8 0.85 -38.87 17.34
CA THR A 8 -0.02 -37.68 17.37
C THR A 8 0.36 -36.76 16.21
N LEU A 9 -0.46 -36.82 15.15
CA LEU A 9 -0.37 -35.90 14.01
C LEU A 9 -0.87 -34.52 14.47
N ASN A 10 0.05 -33.63 14.87
CA ASN A 10 -0.27 -32.23 15.10
C ASN A 10 -0.56 -31.59 13.72
N PHE A 11 -1.82 -31.50 13.35
CA PHE A 11 -2.27 -30.61 12.29
C PHE A 11 -2.02 -29.17 12.77
N LEU A 12 -0.95 -28.57 12.30
CA LEU A 12 -0.82 -27.11 12.28
C LEU A 12 -1.96 -26.57 11.41
N TRP A 13 -3.03 -26.13 12.05
CA TRP A 13 -4.02 -25.28 11.42
C TRP A 13 -3.34 -23.96 11.08
N VAL A 14 -2.76 -23.87 9.90
CA VAL A 14 -2.49 -22.58 9.27
C VAL A 14 -3.86 -22.02 8.96
N GLY A 15 -4.35 -21.12 9.79
CA GLY A 15 -5.62 -20.45 9.56
C GLY A 15 -5.54 -19.72 8.22
N ILE A 16 -6.17 -20.29 7.20
CA ILE A 16 -6.38 -19.63 5.91
C ILE A 16 -7.37 -18.50 6.20
N LEU A 17 -6.87 -17.30 6.37
CA LEU A 17 -7.74 -16.14 6.43
C LEU A 17 -8.34 -15.92 5.07
N SER A 18 -9.63 -15.80 5.07
CA SER A 18 -10.44 -15.57 3.91
C SER A 18 -10.78 -14.09 3.79
N ALA A 19 -11.11 -13.62 2.59
CA ALA A 19 -11.73 -12.31 2.39
C ALA A 19 -12.97 -12.09 3.29
N GLN A 20 -13.47 -13.16 3.92
CA GLN A 20 -14.55 -13.13 4.90
C GLN A 20 -14.17 -12.34 6.17
N ASP A 21 -12.91 -12.35 6.59
CA ASP A 21 -12.47 -11.67 7.82
C ASP A 21 -12.45 -10.14 7.67
N LEU A 22 -12.53 -9.64 6.44
CA LEU A 22 -12.66 -8.21 6.17
C LEU A 22 -14.07 -7.69 6.40
N ILE A 23 -15.08 -8.58 6.33
CA ILE A 23 -16.51 -8.20 6.32
C ILE A 23 -16.99 -7.96 7.75
N GLY A 24 -17.71 -6.87 7.95
CA GLY A 24 -18.27 -6.48 9.25
C GLY A 24 -17.25 -5.84 10.20
N ALA A 25 -15.97 -5.83 9.86
CA ALA A 25 -14.92 -5.16 10.61
C ALA A 25 -14.64 -3.76 10.04
N LYS A 26 -14.13 -2.88 10.90
CA LYS A 26 -13.63 -1.56 10.52
C LYS A 26 -12.12 -1.58 10.58
N TRP A 27 -11.48 -1.15 9.51
CA TRP A 27 -10.04 -1.18 9.32
C TRP A 27 -9.48 0.22 9.17
N ARG A 28 -8.31 0.45 9.71
CA ARG A 28 -7.46 1.54 9.27
C ARG A 28 -6.80 1.14 7.95
N ILE A 29 -6.74 2.05 6.99
CA ILE A 29 -6.12 1.85 5.69
C ILE A 29 -5.10 2.97 5.44
N ASN A 30 -4.00 2.68 4.74
CA ASN A 30 -2.97 3.69 4.48
C ASN A 30 -3.43 4.82 3.55
N ASN A 31 -4.40 4.56 2.67
CA ASN A 31 -5.00 5.57 1.79
C ASN A 31 -6.48 5.25 1.50
N ILE A 32 -7.26 6.22 1.03
CA ILE A 32 -8.67 6.03 0.67
C ILE A 32 -8.79 5.14 -0.56
N LEU A 33 -9.50 4.04 -0.44
CA LEU A 33 -9.70 3.07 -1.50
C LEU A 33 -10.37 3.73 -2.71
N GLY A 34 -9.71 3.71 -3.88
CA GLY A 34 -10.26 4.24 -5.12
C GLY A 34 -10.27 5.77 -5.25
N ALA A 35 -9.73 6.51 -4.30
CA ALA A 35 -9.63 7.97 -4.42
C ALA A 35 -8.56 8.42 -5.44
N ASP A 36 -7.70 7.51 -5.92
CA ASP A 36 -6.71 7.69 -7.00
C ASP A 36 -5.76 8.89 -6.87
N ILE A 37 -5.62 9.44 -5.68
CA ILE A 37 -4.70 10.55 -5.44
C ILE A 37 -3.26 10.08 -5.73
N ASN A 38 -2.98 8.83 -5.37
CA ASN A 38 -1.75 8.11 -5.74
C ASN A 38 -2.17 6.73 -6.21
N LYS A 39 -1.84 6.36 -7.44
CA LYS A 39 -2.20 5.06 -8.04
C LYS A 39 -1.40 3.94 -7.37
N GLU A 40 -1.86 3.50 -6.23
CA GLU A 40 -1.22 2.48 -5.43
C GLU A 40 -1.47 1.09 -5.97
N ASP A 41 -0.46 0.25 -5.85
CA ASP A 41 -0.56 -1.16 -6.18
C ASP A 41 -1.18 -1.98 -5.04
N PHE A 42 -1.11 -1.46 -3.81
CA PHE A 42 -1.65 -2.16 -2.65
C PHE A 42 -2.03 -1.19 -1.53
N TYR A 43 -2.96 -1.66 -0.70
CA TYR A 43 -3.37 -1.02 0.54
C TYR A 43 -2.97 -1.86 1.73
N ILE A 44 -2.63 -1.20 2.84
CA ILE A 44 -2.29 -1.82 4.12
C ILE A 44 -3.47 -1.62 5.06
N LEU A 45 -4.04 -2.71 5.56
CA LEU A 45 -5.13 -2.73 6.51
C LEU A 45 -4.60 -3.14 7.88
N THR A 46 -4.92 -2.36 8.91
CA THR A 46 -4.61 -2.65 10.31
C THR A 46 -5.86 -2.46 11.16
N PRO A 47 -5.92 -3.00 12.39
CA PRO A 47 -7.03 -2.73 13.30
C PRO A 47 -7.27 -1.23 13.46
N GLU A 48 -8.53 -0.85 13.62
CA GLU A 48 -8.93 0.54 13.68
C GLU A 48 -8.27 1.31 14.83
N TRP A 49 -7.89 2.55 14.53
CA TRP A 49 -7.49 3.59 15.47
C TRP A 49 -8.43 4.78 15.30
N SER A 50 -8.50 5.66 16.29
CA SER A 50 -9.51 6.72 16.34
C SER A 50 -9.54 7.69 15.16
N TYR A 51 -8.41 7.93 14.47
CA TYR A 51 -8.30 8.91 13.37
C TYR A 51 -7.45 8.38 12.22
N GLY A 52 -7.63 8.96 11.04
CA GLY A 52 -6.92 8.61 9.81
C GLY A 52 -7.85 8.08 8.72
N ASN A 53 -7.29 7.33 7.79
CA ASN A 53 -8.06 6.71 6.73
C ASN A 53 -8.66 5.39 7.22
N HIS A 54 -9.91 5.13 6.84
CA HIS A 54 -10.67 3.94 7.23
C HIS A 54 -11.23 3.21 6.03
N LEU A 55 -11.48 1.92 6.22
CA LEU A 55 -12.23 1.06 5.30
C LEU A 55 -13.21 0.22 6.12
N GLN A 56 -14.46 0.17 5.71
CA GLN A 56 -15.47 -0.72 6.26
C GLN A 56 -16.20 -1.45 5.15
N LEU A 57 -16.35 -2.76 5.33
CA LEU A 57 -17.15 -3.62 4.48
C LEU A 57 -18.39 -4.04 5.27
N SER A 58 -19.57 -3.59 4.84
CA SER A 58 -20.83 -3.94 5.47
C SER A 58 -21.34 -5.30 5.00
N THR A 59 -22.09 -6.01 5.82
CA THR A 59 -22.62 -7.34 5.49
C THR A 59 -23.63 -7.35 4.35
N ASP A 60 -24.15 -6.19 3.97
CA ASP A 60 -25.10 -5.98 2.86
C ASP A 60 -24.42 -5.83 1.48
N GLY A 61 -23.08 -5.97 1.42
CA GLY A 61 -22.31 -5.85 0.18
C GLY A 61 -21.85 -4.45 -0.19
N ASN A 62 -22.07 -3.46 0.69
CA ASN A 62 -21.59 -2.10 0.52
C ASN A 62 -20.25 -1.90 1.22
N PHE A 63 -19.41 -1.00 0.68
CA PHE A 63 -18.22 -0.52 1.35
C PHE A 63 -18.17 0.99 1.41
N GLU A 64 -17.44 1.46 2.40
CA GLU A 64 -17.09 2.87 2.56
C GLU A 64 -15.62 2.97 2.98
N SER A 65 -14.87 3.90 2.36
CA SER A 65 -13.52 4.26 2.77
C SER A 65 -13.43 5.76 2.91
N TRP A 66 -13.01 6.24 4.09
CA TRP A 66 -13.06 7.68 4.42
C TRP A 66 -11.90 8.11 5.29
N TYR A 67 -11.61 9.41 5.27
CA TYR A 67 -10.68 10.06 6.20
C TYR A 67 -11.43 10.69 7.37
N SER A 68 -10.87 10.55 8.58
CA SER A 68 -11.35 11.21 9.78
C SER A 68 -10.23 11.94 10.51
N ALA A 69 -10.52 13.12 11.05
CA ALA A 69 -9.59 13.95 11.81
C ALA A 69 -10.12 14.27 13.22
N PRO A 70 -9.23 14.60 14.19
CA PRO A 70 -9.63 14.97 15.56
C PRO A 70 -10.44 16.27 15.62
N CYS A 71 -10.20 17.18 14.71
CA CYS A 71 -10.91 18.45 14.58
C CYS A 71 -11.69 18.46 13.27
N GLY A 72 -12.90 19.00 13.26
CA GLY A 72 -13.75 19.10 12.07
C GLY A 72 -13.22 20.04 10.98
N ASN A 73 -12.05 20.66 11.18
CA ASN A 73 -11.44 21.64 10.29
C ASN A 73 -10.33 21.00 9.46
N ASP A 74 -10.68 20.05 8.60
CA ASP A 74 -9.75 19.37 7.71
C ASP A 74 -10.39 19.14 6.33
N CYS A 75 -9.59 18.68 5.40
CA CYS A 75 -10.06 18.28 4.09
C CYS A 75 -10.42 16.79 4.11
N PHE A 76 -11.69 16.49 4.05
CA PHE A 76 -12.21 15.14 4.11
C PHE A 76 -12.33 14.54 2.72
N THR A 77 -12.06 13.26 2.63
CA THR A 77 -12.26 12.47 1.40
C THR A 77 -12.97 11.18 1.76
N ARG A 78 -13.91 10.76 0.92
CA ARG A 78 -14.63 9.50 1.03
C ARG A 78 -14.84 8.87 -0.33
N SER A 79 -14.71 7.55 -0.38
CA SER A 79 -15.18 6.73 -1.49
C SER A 79 -16.18 5.70 -1.00
N TYR A 80 -17.12 5.33 -1.84
CA TYR A 80 -18.09 4.29 -1.53
C TYR A 80 -18.60 3.57 -2.77
N GLY A 81 -19.22 2.43 -2.55
CA GLY A 81 -19.76 1.58 -3.59
C GLY A 81 -20.09 0.20 -3.05
N THR A 82 -20.00 -0.79 -3.91
CA THR A 82 -20.27 -2.18 -3.57
C THR A 82 -19.02 -3.03 -3.65
N TYR A 83 -18.99 -4.14 -2.91
CA TYR A 83 -17.95 -5.14 -3.03
C TYR A 83 -18.54 -6.51 -3.29
N LYS A 84 -17.72 -7.39 -3.86
CA LYS A 84 -18.05 -8.80 -4.07
C LYS A 84 -16.85 -9.67 -3.71
N LYS A 85 -17.03 -10.62 -2.80
CA LYS A 85 -16.07 -11.70 -2.58
C LYS A 85 -16.06 -12.60 -3.82
N ILE A 86 -14.91 -12.71 -4.50
CA ILE A 86 -14.74 -13.54 -5.68
C ILE A 86 -14.33 -14.95 -5.27
N SER A 87 -13.40 -15.04 -4.31
CA SER A 87 -12.95 -16.29 -3.69
C SER A 87 -12.46 -16.01 -2.26
N GLU A 88 -11.84 -17.00 -1.61
CA GLU A 88 -11.24 -16.79 -0.29
C GLU A 88 -10.08 -15.77 -0.30
N GLU A 89 -9.38 -15.66 -1.43
CA GLU A 89 -8.21 -14.80 -1.57
C GLU A 89 -8.44 -13.57 -2.46
N TYR A 90 -9.65 -13.41 -3.05
CA TYR A 90 -9.92 -12.31 -3.96
C TYR A 90 -11.22 -11.59 -3.62
N ILE A 91 -11.14 -10.26 -3.60
CA ILE A 91 -12.27 -9.35 -3.42
C ILE A 91 -12.29 -8.30 -4.54
N SER A 92 -13.47 -7.98 -5.04
CA SER A 92 -13.67 -6.94 -6.05
C SER A 92 -14.47 -5.79 -5.45
N PHE A 93 -14.01 -4.56 -5.69
CA PHE A 93 -14.71 -3.33 -5.31
C PHE A 93 -15.19 -2.61 -6.55
N HIS A 94 -16.47 -2.30 -6.59
CA HIS A 94 -17.06 -1.42 -7.58
C HIS A 94 -17.21 -0.04 -6.94
N ILE A 95 -16.31 0.86 -7.29
CA ILE A 95 -16.26 2.22 -6.77
C ILE A 95 -17.26 3.05 -7.56
N GLN A 96 -18.30 3.50 -6.89
CA GLN A 96 -19.37 4.27 -7.50
C GLN A 96 -19.04 5.75 -7.47
N LYS A 97 -18.56 6.25 -6.34
CA LYS A 97 -18.36 7.67 -6.13
C LYS A 97 -17.18 7.96 -5.23
N VAL A 98 -16.52 9.08 -5.49
CA VAL A 98 -15.53 9.70 -4.61
C VAL A 98 -15.93 11.14 -4.39
N GLU A 99 -15.90 11.60 -3.14
CA GLU A 99 -16.23 12.96 -2.78
C GLU A 99 -15.17 13.56 -1.85
N ARG A 100 -15.01 14.88 -1.92
CA ARG A 100 -14.07 15.64 -1.13
C ARG A 100 -14.71 16.93 -0.66
N TRP A 101 -14.67 17.21 0.65
CA TRP A 101 -15.33 18.36 1.25
C TRP A 101 -14.60 18.86 2.49
N GLY A 102 -15.05 20.00 3.04
CA GLY A 102 -14.50 20.64 4.24
C GLY A 102 -13.49 21.71 3.88
N TRP A 103 -12.41 21.85 4.62
CA TRP A 103 -11.39 22.89 4.38
C TRP A 103 -10.41 22.46 3.28
N CYS A 104 -10.97 22.04 2.15
CA CYS A 104 -10.21 21.68 0.97
C CYS A 104 -9.92 22.91 0.12
N ARG A 105 -8.78 22.88 -0.59
CA ARG A 105 -8.52 23.89 -1.62
C ARG A 105 -9.56 23.83 -2.74
N ASP A 106 -9.97 22.61 -3.09
CA ASP A 106 -10.99 22.34 -4.10
C ASP A 106 -11.92 21.24 -3.55
N GLU A 107 -13.22 21.56 -3.43
CA GLU A 107 -14.26 20.59 -3.15
C GLU A 107 -14.74 19.99 -4.48
N TRP A 108 -14.95 18.69 -4.51
CA TRP A 108 -15.41 18.01 -5.70
C TRP A 108 -16.10 16.69 -5.38
N GLU A 109 -16.93 16.28 -6.30
CA GLU A 109 -17.59 14.99 -6.32
C GLU A 109 -17.44 14.38 -7.70
N VAL A 110 -17.08 13.10 -7.79
CA VAL A 110 -16.86 12.39 -9.05
C VAL A 110 -17.51 11.02 -9.01
N GLU A 111 -18.40 10.76 -9.95
CA GLU A 111 -18.89 9.43 -10.26
C GLU A 111 -17.79 8.65 -10.96
N LYS A 112 -17.36 7.53 -10.36
CA LYS A 112 -16.22 6.75 -10.85
C LYS A 112 -16.63 5.60 -11.75
N ASN A 113 -17.59 4.80 -11.32
CA ASN A 113 -18.04 3.58 -12.01
C ASN A 113 -16.88 2.63 -12.39
N GLU A 114 -15.93 2.45 -11.48
CA GLU A 114 -14.74 1.64 -11.68
C GLU A 114 -14.80 0.36 -10.86
N THR A 115 -14.38 -0.77 -11.46
CA THR A 115 -14.26 -2.05 -10.74
C THR A 115 -12.80 -2.47 -10.68
N ASN A 116 -12.30 -2.66 -9.46
CA ASN A 116 -10.95 -3.13 -9.20
C ASN A 116 -11.00 -4.41 -8.36
N THR A 117 -10.23 -5.42 -8.75
CA THR A 117 -10.09 -6.67 -8.00
C THR A 117 -8.74 -6.71 -7.30
N TYR A 118 -8.77 -7.20 -6.06
CA TYR A 118 -7.60 -7.26 -5.19
C TYR A 118 -7.39 -8.68 -4.69
N TYR A 119 -6.12 -9.07 -4.67
CA TYR A 119 -5.65 -10.23 -3.94
C TYR A 119 -5.52 -9.85 -2.46
N VAL A 120 -6.10 -10.66 -1.57
CA VAL A 120 -6.11 -10.46 -0.12
C VAL A 120 -4.97 -11.28 0.47
N TYR A 121 -3.94 -10.61 0.94
CA TYR A 121 -2.78 -11.25 1.55
C TYR A 121 -2.73 -10.94 3.05
N LYS A 122 -2.81 -11.97 3.89
CA LYS A 122 -2.62 -11.82 5.33
C LYS A 122 -1.14 -11.89 5.67
N LYS A 123 -0.58 -10.77 6.11
CA LYS A 123 0.79 -10.74 6.64
C LYS A 123 0.84 -11.25 8.08
N SER A 124 -0.16 -10.89 8.90
CA SER A 124 -0.31 -11.28 10.30
C SER A 124 -1.78 -11.22 10.73
N GLU A 125 -2.09 -11.56 11.99
CA GLU A 125 -3.45 -11.39 12.56
C GLU A 125 -3.92 -9.94 12.59
N SER A 126 -2.99 -8.97 12.54
CA SER A 126 -3.28 -7.55 12.63
C SER A 126 -2.87 -6.75 11.39
N GLU A 127 -2.45 -7.40 10.32
CA GLU A 127 -2.03 -6.68 9.12
C GLU A 127 -2.38 -7.48 7.86
N ILE A 128 -3.22 -6.87 7.01
CA ILE A 128 -3.71 -7.44 5.76
C ILE A 128 -3.35 -6.49 4.62
N TYR A 129 -2.96 -7.03 3.47
CA TYR A 129 -2.75 -6.27 2.25
C TYR A 129 -3.85 -6.56 1.23
N LEU A 130 -4.37 -5.49 0.62
CA LEU A 130 -5.18 -5.58 -0.58
C LEU A 130 -4.29 -5.19 -1.76
N LEU A 131 -3.87 -6.17 -2.56
CA LEU A 131 -3.00 -5.94 -3.72
C LEU A 131 -3.83 -5.95 -5.00
N LYS A 132 -3.72 -4.92 -5.80
CA LYS A 132 -4.36 -4.90 -7.11
C LYS A 132 -3.88 -6.11 -7.91
N THR A 133 -4.80 -6.99 -8.31
CA THR A 133 -4.45 -8.26 -8.96
C THR A 133 -3.83 -8.04 -10.34
N THR A 134 -2.92 -8.92 -10.69
CA THR A 134 -2.35 -9.04 -12.04
C THR A 134 -3.16 -9.99 -12.92
N GLY A 135 -4.18 -10.67 -12.35
CA GLY A 135 -4.92 -11.76 -12.99
C GLY A 135 -4.19 -13.11 -12.95
N ASN A 136 -3.04 -13.19 -12.28
CA ASN A 136 -2.27 -14.42 -12.14
C ASN A 136 -1.84 -14.61 -10.68
N HIS A 137 -2.30 -15.69 -10.06
CA HIS A 137 -2.07 -15.96 -8.63
C HIS A 137 -0.57 -15.98 -8.25
N SER A 138 0.29 -16.62 -9.06
CA SER A 138 1.73 -16.68 -8.75
C SER A 138 2.38 -15.29 -8.79
N LYS A 139 1.95 -14.42 -9.73
CA LYS A 139 2.42 -13.04 -9.78
C LYS A 139 1.86 -12.21 -8.64
N ASP A 140 0.60 -12.44 -8.23
CA ASP A 140 0.00 -11.75 -7.09
C ASP A 140 0.70 -12.12 -5.78
N LEU A 141 1.09 -13.40 -5.60
CA LEU A 141 1.88 -13.85 -4.46
C LEU A 141 3.30 -13.24 -4.46
N GLN A 142 3.95 -13.15 -5.63
CA GLN A 142 5.24 -12.45 -5.77
C GLN A 142 5.09 -10.96 -5.41
N LYS A 143 4.05 -10.31 -5.92
CA LYS A 143 3.71 -8.91 -5.59
C LYS A 143 3.48 -8.73 -4.08
N ALA A 144 2.84 -9.68 -3.41
CA ALA A 144 2.66 -9.66 -1.96
C ALA A 144 4.01 -9.70 -1.20
N THR A 145 4.97 -10.48 -1.70
CA THR A 145 6.33 -10.50 -1.14
C THR A 145 7.01 -9.13 -1.25
N TYR A 146 6.89 -8.46 -2.40
CA TYR A 146 7.41 -7.11 -2.60
C TYR A 146 6.68 -6.07 -1.75
N ALA A 147 5.35 -6.18 -1.66
CA ALA A 147 4.55 -5.30 -0.80
C ALA A 147 4.96 -5.41 0.67
N LYS A 148 5.28 -6.62 1.16
CA LYS A 148 5.81 -6.83 2.50
C LYS A 148 7.15 -6.10 2.70
N VAL A 149 8.09 -6.25 1.77
CA VAL A 149 9.40 -5.55 1.82
C VAL A 149 9.18 -4.03 1.86
N LEU A 150 8.29 -3.50 1.03
CA LEU A 150 8.00 -2.07 1.02
C LEU A 150 7.31 -1.62 2.30
N ALA A 151 6.26 -2.30 2.76
CA ALA A 151 5.48 -1.95 3.93
C ALA A 151 6.31 -1.92 5.23
N ASP A 152 7.26 -2.85 5.37
CA ASP A 152 8.18 -2.90 6.52
C ASP A 152 9.10 -1.66 6.57
N ASN A 153 9.26 -0.94 5.47
CA ASN A 153 10.22 0.15 5.32
C ASN A 153 9.57 1.52 5.07
N ILE A 154 8.40 1.57 4.44
CA ILE A 154 7.81 2.81 3.93
C ILE A 154 7.60 3.88 5.01
N ARG A 155 7.35 3.46 6.26
CA ARG A 155 7.12 4.35 7.41
C ARG A 155 8.39 4.94 8.01
N ILE A 156 9.55 4.34 7.74
CA ILE A 156 10.84 4.79 8.25
C ILE A 156 11.63 5.60 7.23
N ILE A 157 11.22 5.56 5.97
CA ILE A 157 11.82 6.36 4.91
C ILE A 157 11.62 7.85 5.24
N PRO A 158 12.71 8.63 5.39
CA PRO A 158 12.61 10.01 5.81
C PRO A 158 11.84 10.86 4.82
N ASN A 159 10.95 11.69 5.37
CA ASN A 159 10.13 12.63 4.62
C ASN A 159 10.82 14.00 4.44
N ASN A 160 11.94 14.21 5.13
CA ASN A 160 12.44 15.54 5.49
C ASN A 160 13.52 16.11 4.58
N ASN A 161 13.94 15.40 3.54
CA ASN A 161 14.97 15.94 2.63
C ASN A 161 14.40 16.94 1.62
N TYR A 162 13.73 17.98 2.13
CA TYR A 162 13.23 19.11 1.32
C TYR A 162 14.32 19.77 0.45
N ASN A 163 15.57 19.72 0.89
CA ASN A 163 16.71 20.32 0.20
C ASN A 163 17.51 19.37 -0.69
N SER A 164 17.26 18.07 -0.60
CA SER A 164 17.92 17.03 -1.39
C SER A 164 16.99 16.31 -2.36
N PHE A 165 15.83 16.89 -2.66
CA PHE A 165 15.08 16.43 -3.83
C PHE A 165 16.03 16.57 -5.01
N GLY A 166 16.57 15.42 -5.40
CA GLY A 166 17.49 15.32 -6.52
C GLY A 166 16.91 16.17 -7.64
N ASN A 167 17.74 16.85 -8.37
CA ASN A 167 17.44 17.86 -9.39
C ASN A 167 16.54 17.34 -10.54
N ILE A 168 15.65 16.37 -10.25
CA ILE A 168 14.87 15.67 -11.26
C ILE A 168 13.39 15.91 -10.99
N THR A 169 12.81 16.72 -11.88
CA THR A 169 11.37 16.91 -11.95
C THR A 169 10.86 16.25 -13.22
N LEU A 170 9.93 15.31 -13.07
CA LEU A 170 9.28 14.66 -14.21
C LEU A 170 7.88 15.23 -14.43
N PRO A 171 7.43 15.33 -15.70
CA PRO A 171 6.14 15.91 -16.04
C PRO A 171 4.95 15.15 -15.42
N SER A 172 3.92 15.89 -15.01
CA SER A 172 2.68 15.33 -14.45
C SER A 172 1.89 14.47 -15.44
N LYS A 173 2.07 14.66 -16.75
CA LYS A 173 1.41 13.87 -17.80
C LYS A 173 1.86 12.42 -17.89
N LEU A 174 3.03 12.09 -17.31
CA LEU A 174 3.51 10.71 -17.25
C LEU A 174 2.75 9.94 -16.18
N THR A 175 2.50 8.65 -16.39
CA THR A 175 2.03 7.76 -15.33
C THR A 175 3.12 7.55 -14.28
N TRP A 176 2.76 7.10 -13.08
CA TRP A 176 3.75 6.81 -12.05
C TRP A 176 4.74 5.71 -12.50
N GLN A 177 4.27 4.69 -13.25
CA GLN A 177 5.14 3.67 -13.81
C GLN A 177 6.17 4.27 -14.77
N GLN A 178 5.72 5.15 -15.69
CA GLN A 178 6.62 5.83 -16.61
C GLN A 178 7.63 6.73 -15.89
N ARG A 179 7.23 7.40 -14.80
CA ARG A 179 8.16 8.20 -14.01
C ARG A 179 9.18 7.35 -13.26
N ALA A 180 8.73 6.28 -12.60
CA ALA A 180 9.61 5.33 -11.92
C ALA A 180 10.58 4.66 -12.90
N ASP A 181 10.10 4.23 -14.06
CA ASP A 181 10.90 3.62 -15.13
C ASP A 181 11.96 4.59 -15.70
N ASN A 182 11.55 5.81 -16.04
CA ASN A 182 12.46 6.85 -16.48
C ASN A 182 13.53 7.16 -15.43
N TYR A 183 13.15 7.26 -14.16
CA TYR A 183 14.09 7.49 -13.07
C TYR A 183 15.09 6.34 -12.95
N THR A 184 14.61 5.10 -12.98
CA THR A 184 15.42 3.90 -12.84
C THR A 184 16.43 3.75 -13.98
N SER A 185 15.97 3.90 -15.22
CA SER A 185 16.83 3.72 -16.40
C SER A 185 17.80 4.88 -16.60
N GLN A 186 17.37 6.12 -16.45
CA GLN A 186 18.17 7.29 -16.80
C GLN A 186 19.06 7.79 -15.65
N TYR A 187 18.58 7.69 -14.39
CA TYR A 187 19.29 8.25 -13.24
C TYR A 187 19.95 7.20 -12.36
N LEU A 188 19.29 6.09 -12.04
CA LEU A 188 19.94 4.95 -11.40
C LEU A 188 20.82 4.18 -12.38
N LYS A 189 20.59 4.36 -13.70
CA LYS A 189 21.31 3.69 -14.80
C LYS A 189 21.26 2.16 -14.69
N LEU A 190 20.17 1.64 -14.17
CA LEU A 190 19.93 0.20 -14.14
C LEU A 190 19.47 -0.25 -15.53
N THR A 191 20.03 -1.36 -16.01
CA THR A 191 19.70 -1.96 -17.32
C THR A 191 18.86 -3.22 -17.19
N ASN A 192 18.95 -3.88 -16.03
CA ASN A 192 18.23 -5.13 -15.74
C ASN A 192 17.55 -5.00 -14.37
N TYR A 193 16.27 -4.57 -14.37
CA TYR A 193 15.53 -4.29 -13.15
C TYR A 193 14.04 -4.66 -13.29
N GLU A 194 13.38 -4.75 -12.16
CA GLU A 194 11.93 -4.96 -12.03
C GLU A 194 11.31 -3.83 -11.21
N LEU A 195 10.26 -3.19 -11.75
CA LEU A 195 9.38 -2.32 -10.96
C LEU A 195 8.43 -3.20 -10.17
N CYS A 196 8.71 -3.39 -8.88
CA CYS A 196 8.07 -4.41 -8.07
C CYS A 196 6.67 -4.02 -7.62
N VAL A 197 6.56 -2.88 -6.91
CA VAL A 197 5.32 -2.43 -6.30
C VAL A 197 5.42 -0.95 -5.89
N THR A 198 4.27 -0.27 -5.87
CA THR A 198 4.14 1.10 -5.39
C THR A 198 3.18 1.17 -4.22
N GLY A 199 3.59 1.83 -3.16
CA GLY A 199 2.74 2.14 -2.00
C GLY A 199 2.91 3.59 -1.58
N SER A 200 2.03 4.08 -0.71
CA SER A 200 2.17 5.40 -0.09
C SER A 200 2.31 5.30 1.42
N ASN A 201 2.91 6.32 2.01
CA ASN A 201 2.90 6.52 3.44
C ASN A 201 1.75 7.46 3.85
N ASP A 202 1.55 7.61 5.16
CA ASP A 202 0.50 8.48 5.75
C ASP A 202 0.66 9.97 5.37
N PHE A 203 1.73 10.36 4.66
CA PHE A 203 2.05 11.74 4.24
C PHE A 203 1.86 11.97 2.74
N PHE A 204 1.11 11.12 2.05
CA PHE A 204 0.82 11.21 0.61
C PHE A 204 2.07 11.19 -0.29
N ILE A 205 3.13 10.52 0.16
CA ILE A 205 4.33 10.29 -0.63
C ILE A 205 4.26 8.90 -1.19
N SER A 206 4.42 8.78 -2.50
CA SER A 206 4.52 7.48 -3.17
C SER A 206 5.96 6.97 -3.07
N VAL A 207 6.10 5.69 -2.78
CA VAL A 207 7.37 5.00 -2.79
C VAL A 207 7.27 3.81 -3.74
N HIS A 208 8.16 3.79 -4.72
CA HIS A 208 8.25 2.70 -5.69
C HIS A 208 9.40 1.79 -5.30
N LEU A 209 9.11 0.52 -5.08
CA LEU A 209 10.13 -0.50 -4.87
C LEU A 209 10.64 -1.00 -6.22
N VAL A 210 11.93 -0.88 -6.43
CA VAL A 210 12.61 -1.37 -7.64
C VAL A 210 13.66 -2.37 -7.23
N LYS A 211 13.73 -3.49 -7.93
CA LYS A 211 14.76 -4.52 -7.74
C LYS A 211 15.77 -4.47 -8.88
N ASP A 212 17.02 -4.24 -8.55
CA ASP A 212 18.17 -4.47 -9.44
C ASP A 212 18.39 -6.00 -9.51
N LEU A 213 18.18 -6.58 -10.68
CA LEU A 213 18.26 -8.03 -10.87
C LEU A 213 19.72 -8.51 -10.97
N ASP A 214 20.65 -7.62 -11.37
CA ASP A 214 22.06 -7.97 -11.47
C ASP A 214 22.72 -8.03 -10.09
N LYS A 215 22.35 -7.11 -9.19
CA LYS A 215 22.88 -7.05 -7.83
C LYS A 215 22.01 -7.74 -6.79
N ASN A 216 20.79 -8.14 -7.18
CA ASN A 216 19.75 -8.65 -6.27
C ASN A 216 19.52 -7.72 -5.07
N ALA A 217 19.44 -6.41 -5.31
CA ALA A 217 19.30 -5.36 -4.31
C ALA A 217 18.08 -4.50 -4.58
N TYR A 218 17.53 -3.88 -3.53
CA TYR A 218 16.37 -3.00 -3.66
C TYR A 218 16.75 -1.53 -3.64
N TYR A 219 16.00 -0.75 -4.44
CA TYR A 219 15.97 0.70 -4.42
C TYR A 219 14.56 1.17 -4.09
N TYR A 220 14.45 2.19 -3.24
CA TYR A 220 13.21 2.82 -2.82
C TYR A 220 13.14 4.19 -3.47
N ILE A 221 12.44 4.31 -4.59
CA ILE A 221 12.28 5.58 -5.29
C ILE A 221 11.12 6.32 -4.65
N VAL A 222 11.38 7.48 -4.09
CA VAL A 222 10.39 8.34 -3.45
C VAL A 222 9.92 9.36 -4.47
N GLU A 223 8.61 9.44 -4.66
CA GLU A 223 7.95 10.38 -5.54
C GLU A 223 7.08 11.34 -4.74
N ARG A 224 7.22 12.63 -5.00
CA ARG A 224 6.45 13.69 -4.35
C ARG A 224 5.87 14.65 -5.38
N PRO A 225 4.58 15.03 -5.28
CA PRO A 225 4.00 16.08 -6.10
C PRO A 225 4.66 17.43 -5.79
N LEU A 226 5.01 18.17 -6.84
CA LEU A 226 5.50 19.54 -6.82
C LEU A 226 4.48 20.47 -7.48
N LYS A 227 4.74 21.78 -7.44
CA LYS A 227 3.90 22.77 -8.15
C LYS A 227 3.83 22.45 -9.65
N GLU A 228 4.95 22.00 -10.22
CA GLU A 228 5.06 21.63 -11.64
C GLU A 228 5.68 20.23 -11.75
N GLY A 229 4.81 19.18 -11.81
CA GLY A 229 5.25 17.80 -11.98
C GLY A 229 5.52 17.07 -10.66
N TYR A 230 6.48 16.14 -10.69
CA TYR A 230 6.85 15.28 -9.57
C TYR A 230 8.36 15.29 -9.37
N GLY A 231 8.78 15.52 -8.14
CA GLY A 231 10.17 15.35 -7.71
C GLY A 231 10.45 13.91 -7.31
N LEU A 232 11.54 13.34 -7.81
CA LEU A 232 11.96 11.97 -7.50
C LEU A 232 13.36 11.95 -6.91
N PHE A 233 13.56 11.08 -5.93
CA PHE A 233 14.85 10.72 -5.36
C PHE A 233 14.81 9.26 -4.90
N HIS A 234 15.93 8.69 -4.46
CA HIS A 234 15.95 7.30 -4.04
C HIS A 234 16.77 7.07 -2.77
N TYR A 235 16.49 5.95 -2.13
CA TYR A 235 17.33 5.34 -1.10
C TYR A 235 17.72 3.94 -1.53
N THR A 236 18.94 3.55 -1.20
CA THR A 236 19.40 2.15 -1.32
C THR A 236 18.89 1.33 -0.15
N GLU A 237 18.92 0.01 -0.28
CA GLU A 237 18.56 -0.90 0.80
C GLU A 237 19.42 -0.68 2.06
N ASP A 238 20.72 -0.42 1.90
CA ASP A 238 21.62 -0.13 3.02
C ASP A 238 21.22 1.15 3.77
N GLN A 239 20.89 2.23 3.05
CA GLN A 239 20.41 3.48 3.67
C GLN A 239 19.10 3.27 4.43
N VAL A 240 18.19 2.50 3.86
CA VAL A 240 16.90 2.18 4.54
C VAL A 240 17.15 1.32 5.78
N LYS A 241 18.12 0.40 5.74
CA LYS A 241 18.55 -0.37 6.90
C LYS A 241 19.12 0.54 8.00
N GLU A 242 19.98 1.50 7.65
CA GLU A 242 20.52 2.49 8.61
C GLU A 242 19.40 3.29 9.29
N PHE A 243 18.38 3.71 8.53
CA PHE A 243 17.20 4.39 9.10
C PHE A 243 16.44 3.50 10.06
N ARG A 244 16.27 2.22 9.74
CA ARG A 244 15.61 1.24 10.62
C ARG A 244 16.40 1.07 11.91
N ASP A 245 17.71 0.84 11.82
CA ASP A 245 18.58 0.65 12.97
C ASP A 245 18.57 1.90 13.89
N TYR A 246 18.62 3.10 13.28
CA TYR A 246 18.47 4.35 14.01
C TYR A 246 17.11 4.45 14.72
N TYR A 247 16.02 4.13 14.01
CA TYR A 247 14.67 4.21 14.55
C TYR A 247 14.47 3.23 15.71
N GLU A 248 14.88 1.97 15.54
CA GLU A 248 14.78 0.94 16.59
C GLU A 248 15.59 1.30 17.83
N LYS A 249 16.75 1.87 17.64
CA LYS A 249 17.63 2.32 18.73
C LYS A 249 17.01 3.45 19.58
N HIS A 250 16.32 4.39 18.95
CA HIS A 250 15.84 5.61 19.62
C HIS A 250 14.37 5.54 20.05
N TYR A 251 13.56 4.73 19.39
CA TYR A 251 12.11 4.65 19.62
C TYR A 251 11.63 3.24 19.98
N GLY A 252 12.53 2.28 20.05
CA GLY A 252 12.24 0.87 20.32
C GLY A 252 11.69 0.11 19.12
N LYS A 253 11.75 -1.23 19.21
CA LYS A 253 11.14 -2.07 18.16
C LYS A 253 9.63 -1.86 18.14
N ARG A 254 9.10 -1.55 16.98
CA ARG A 254 7.64 -1.53 16.79
C ARG A 254 7.10 -2.94 16.99
N LYS A 255 6.17 -3.06 17.95
CA LYS A 255 5.39 -4.29 18.18
C LYS A 255 4.30 -4.41 17.14
#